data_b7640ed92868b1bcd9f61aab394de304
#
_entry.id   b7640ed92868b1bcd9f61aab394de304
#
_cell.length_a   1.000
_cell.length_b   1.000
_cell.length_c   1.000
_cell.angle_alpha   90.00
_cell.angle_beta   90.00
_cell.angle_gamma   90.00
#
_symmetry.space_group_name_H-M   'P 1'
#
loop_
_entity.id
_entity.type
_entity.pdbx_description
1 polymer ?
#
loop_
_entity_poly.entity_id
_entity_poly.type
_entity_poly.pdbx_seq_one_letter_code
_entity_poly.pdbx_strand_id
1 'polypeptide(L)'
;MTRVKALLEVAGWFAASLLILCPPAVAPAAAHETVAATGYAPGTIVIRTHERRLYYYLGGGKALRYPVGVGRAGQQWSGTAFVNGKYLNPAWSPPSDIRRDNPELPGVVPGGSPHNPMGVAALTLSGGEYAIHGTNRPESIGGFVSHGCIRMYNEDITDLYGRVDYHTPVVVTN
;
A
#
# COMPACT_ATOMS: atom_id res chain seq x y z
N MET A 1 29.51 23.27 -82.42
CA MET A 1 30.31 23.05 -81.21
C MET A 1 29.64 23.81 -80.06
N THR A 2 28.73 23.16 -79.31
CA THR A 2 27.98 23.83 -78.26
C THR A 2 28.09 22.94 -77.02
N ARG A 3 28.76 23.44 -75.93
CA ARG A 3 28.94 22.74 -74.68
C ARG A 3 27.70 22.95 -73.78
N VAL A 4 27.07 21.88 -73.46
CA VAL A 4 26.00 21.85 -72.44
C VAL A 4 26.67 21.66 -71.09
N LYS A 5 26.47 22.61 -70.17
CA LYS A 5 26.86 22.51 -68.72
C LYS A 5 25.76 21.81 -67.95
N ALA A 6 26.07 20.68 -67.38
CA ALA A 6 25.19 20.01 -66.41
C ALA A 6 25.31 20.67 -65.06
N LEU A 7 24.18 21.16 -64.53
CA LEU A 7 24.03 21.62 -63.13
C LEU A 7 23.70 20.40 -62.30
N LEU A 8 24.56 20.07 -61.28
CA LEU A 8 24.25 19.12 -60.25
C LEU A 8 23.49 19.88 -59.13
N GLU A 9 22.23 19.55 -58.96
CA GLU A 9 21.47 19.96 -57.74
C GLU A 9 21.75 18.97 -56.60
N VAL A 10 22.38 19.45 -55.54
CA VAL A 10 22.59 18.71 -54.30
C VAL A 10 21.38 18.95 -53.40
N ALA A 11 20.45 17.98 -53.38
CA ALA A 11 19.34 18.00 -52.44
C ALA A 11 19.84 17.61 -51.04
N GLY A 12 19.97 18.62 -50.18
CA GLY A 12 20.27 18.40 -48.75
C GLY A 12 19.05 17.89 -47.97
N TRP A 13 19.13 16.67 -47.50
CA TRP A 13 18.13 16.09 -46.58
C TRP A 13 18.41 16.58 -45.17
N PHE A 14 17.60 17.51 -44.66
CA PHE A 14 17.57 17.85 -43.26
C PHE A 14 16.73 16.80 -42.51
N ALA A 15 17.39 15.85 -41.84
CA ALA A 15 16.75 14.97 -40.89
C ALA A 15 16.41 15.75 -39.63
N ALA A 16 15.14 16.15 -39.47
CA ALA A 16 14.64 16.73 -38.24
C ALA A 16 14.52 15.62 -37.17
N SER A 17 15.47 15.55 -36.25
CA SER A 17 15.40 14.69 -35.07
C SER A 17 14.32 15.19 -34.13
N LEU A 18 13.17 14.54 -34.08
CA LEU A 18 12.10 14.79 -33.17
C LEU A 18 12.53 14.25 -31.76
N LEU A 19 13.00 15.13 -30.88
CA LEU A 19 13.23 14.80 -29.47
C LEU A 19 11.87 14.57 -28.82
N ILE A 20 11.51 13.30 -28.63
CA ILE A 20 10.35 12.93 -27.79
C ILE A 20 10.72 13.22 -26.33
N LEU A 21 10.27 14.36 -25.81
CA LEU A 21 10.33 14.67 -24.39
C LEU A 21 9.36 13.74 -23.65
N CYS A 22 9.90 12.66 -23.09
CA CYS A 22 9.12 11.81 -22.19
C CYS A 22 8.81 12.62 -20.92
N PRO A 23 7.53 12.82 -20.54
CA PRO A 23 7.22 13.53 -19.30
C PRO A 23 7.80 12.74 -18.12
N PRO A 24 8.31 13.41 -17.07
CA PRO A 24 8.79 12.71 -15.88
C PRO A 24 7.64 11.89 -15.29
N ALA A 25 7.90 10.61 -15.04
CA ALA A 25 6.96 9.76 -14.32
C ALA A 25 6.74 10.36 -12.94
N VAL A 26 5.53 10.89 -12.69
CA VAL A 26 5.12 11.34 -11.36
C VAL A 26 4.97 10.07 -10.54
N ALA A 27 5.90 9.83 -9.61
CA ALA A 27 5.75 8.80 -8.60
C ALA A 27 4.43 9.08 -7.85
N PRO A 28 3.59 8.07 -7.58
CA PRO A 28 2.40 8.28 -6.77
C PRO A 28 2.83 8.85 -5.42
N ALA A 29 2.33 10.04 -5.09
CA ALA A 29 2.56 10.63 -3.79
C ALA A 29 2.00 9.66 -2.75
N ALA A 30 2.75 9.40 -1.66
CA ALA A 30 2.27 8.63 -0.53
C ALA A 30 0.89 9.15 -0.12
N ALA A 31 -0.08 8.26 0.03
CA ALA A 31 -1.47 8.66 0.30
C ALA A 31 -1.66 9.19 1.74
N HIS A 32 -0.60 9.16 2.56
CA HIS A 32 -0.64 9.63 3.95
C HIS A 32 -0.36 11.13 4.07
N GLU A 33 -0.88 11.72 5.12
CA GLU A 33 -0.71 13.13 5.45
C GLU A 33 -0.38 13.31 6.94
N THR A 34 0.32 14.39 7.28
CA THR A 34 0.53 14.77 8.69
C THR A 34 -0.65 15.59 9.18
N VAL A 35 -1.26 15.14 10.28
CA VAL A 35 -2.43 15.79 10.90
C VAL A 35 -2.18 16.12 12.37
N ALA A 36 -2.93 17.09 12.91
CA ALA A 36 -2.97 17.32 14.35
C ALA A 36 -3.66 16.14 15.04
N ALA A 37 -3.03 15.56 16.06
CA ALA A 37 -3.57 14.42 16.81
C ALA A 37 -2.96 14.34 18.20
N THR A 38 -3.80 14.14 19.21
CA THR A 38 -3.43 13.99 20.63
C THR A 38 -4.14 12.78 21.22
N GLY A 39 -3.80 12.39 22.46
CA GLY A 39 -4.49 11.33 23.20
C GLY A 39 -3.76 10.00 23.24
N TYR A 40 -2.70 9.82 22.46
CA TYR A 40 -1.88 8.59 22.49
C TYR A 40 -0.39 8.92 22.52
N ALA A 41 0.39 8.01 23.10
CA ALA A 41 1.85 8.15 23.14
C ALA A 41 2.48 8.07 21.74
N PRO A 42 3.63 8.74 21.53
CA PRO A 42 4.42 8.56 20.29
C PRO A 42 4.72 7.09 20.03
N GLY A 43 4.70 6.69 18.77
CA GLY A 43 4.89 5.30 18.35
C GLY A 43 3.64 4.43 18.41
N THR A 44 2.49 4.93 18.91
CA THR A 44 1.23 4.19 18.92
C THR A 44 0.55 4.22 17.55
N ILE A 45 0.05 3.07 17.11
CA ILE A 45 -0.88 2.95 15.97
C ILE A 45 -2.31 3.03 16.50
N VAL A 46 -3.15 3.89 15.94
CA VAL A 46 -4.58 3.95 16.23
C VAL A 46 -5.37 3.76 14.94
N ILE A 47 -6.25 2.76 14.92
CA ILE A 47 -7.09 2.47 13.77
C ILE A 47 -8.53 2.81 14.12
N ARG A 48 -9.13 3.76 13.39
CA ARG A 48 -10.54 4.14 13.52
C ARG A 48 -11.32 3.53 12.37
N THR A 49 -12.01 2.44 12.66
CA THR A 49 -12.63 1.62 11.61
C THR A 49 -13.75 2.36 10.89
N HIS A 50 -14.58 3.13 11.59
CA HIS A 50 -15.65 3.92 10.96
C HIS A 50 -15.11 5.04 10.05
N GLU A 51 -13.92 5.59 10.35
CA GLU A 51 -13.23 6.58 9.49
C GLU A 51 -12.49 5.92 8.33
N ARG A 52 -12.20 4.61 8.43
CA ARG A 52 -11.30 3.87 7.53
C ARG A 52 -9.93 4.55 7.43
N ARG A 53 -9.38 4.89 8.63
CA ARG A 53 -8.09 5.58 8.78
C ARG A 53 -7.24 4.89 9.84
N LEU A 54 -5.95 4.87 9.59
CA LEU A 54 -4.90 4.50 10.53
C LEU A 54 -4.09 5.75 10.84
N TYR A 55 -3.80 5.96 12.12
CA TYR A 55 -3.00 7.04 12.65
C TYR A 55 -1.75 6.47 13.32
N TYR A 56 -0.57 6.91 12.89
CA TYR A 56 0.68 6.65 13.58
C TYR A 56 1.13 7.90 14.32
N TYR A 57 1.15 7.86 15.64
CA TYR A 57 1.41 9.00 16.50
C TYR A 57 2.89 9.34 16.53
N LEU A 58 3.26 10.57 16.16
CA LEU A 58 4.65 11.05 16.10
C LEU A 58 5.09 11.73 17.39
N GLY A 59 4.15 12.15 18.24
CA GLY A 59 4.39 13.09 19.32
C GLY A 59 4.27 14.53 18.85
N GLY A 60 4.43 15.48 19.80
CA GLY A 60 4.30 16.91 19.49
C GLY A 60 2.92 17.31 18.95
N GLY A 61 1.86 16.56 19.30
CA GLY A 61 0.50 16.83 18.85
C GLY A 61 0.25 16.46 17.37
N LYS A 62 1.03 15.54 16.80
CA LYS A 62 0.96 15.16 15.37
C LYS A 62 0.88 13.65 15.18
N ALA A 63 0.21 13.23 14.11
CA ALA A 63 0.22 11.86 13.62
C ALA A 63 0.29 11.84 12.08
N LEU A 64 0.80 10.74 11.54
CA LEU A 64 0.61 10.38 10.14
C LEU A 64 -0.73 9.69 10.00
N ARG A 65 -1.56 10.13 9.07
CA ARG A 65 -2.87 9.56 8.78
C ARG A 65 -2.85 8.86 7.44
N TYR A 66 -3.17 7.56 7.43
CA TYR A 66 -3.21 6.71 6.26
C TYR A 66 -4.65 6.30 5.94
N PRO A 67 -5.07 6.30 4.67
CA PRO A 67 -6.31 5.66 4.26
C PRO A 67 -6.15 4.14 4.36
N VAL A 68 -7.17 3.45 4.86
CA VAL A 68 -7.13 1.98 5.01
C VAL A 68 -8.43 1.31 4.61
N GLY A 69 -8.34 0.05 4.16
CA GLY A 69 -9.48 -0.85 4.08
C GLY A 69 -9.61 -1.62 5.39
N VAL A 70 -10.82 -1.80 5.90
CA VAL A 70 -11.12 -2.40 7.20
C VAL A 70 -12.09 -3.57 7.09
N GLY A 71 -12.40 -4.23 8.20
CA GLY A 71 -13.36 -5.33 8.28
C GLY A 71 -14.73 -4.95 7.73
N ARG A 72 -15.34 -5.84 6.93
CA ARG A 72 -16.73 -5.74 6.49
C ARG A 72 -17.68 -5.86 7.70
N ALA A 73 -18.97 -5.59 7.50
CA ALA A 73 -19.97 -5.73 8.54
C ALA A 73 -19.91 -7.12 9.21
N GLY A 74 -19.88 -7.17 10.54
CA GLY A 74 -19.74 -8.39 11.32
C GLY A 74 -18.31 -8.96 11.40
N GLN A 75 -17.34 -8.34 10.72
CA GLN A 75 -15.93 -8.72 10.74
C GLN A 75 -15.02 -7.62 11.31
N GLN A 76 -15.61 -6.59 11.90
CA GLN A 76 -14.88 -5.53 12.59
C GLN A 76 -14.60 -5.97 14.02
N TRP A 77 -13.50 -5.51 14.57
CA TRP A 77 -13.12 -5.70 15.97
C TRP A 77 -12.63 -4.39 16.56
N SER A 78 -12.62 -4.31 17.88
CA SER A 78 -12.07 -3.19 18.62
C SER A 78 -11.31 -3.72 19.83
N GLY A 79 -10.38 -2.93 20.34
CA GLY A 79 -9.55 -3.29 21.48
C GLY A 79 -8.09 -2.89 21.28
N THR A 80 -7.22 -3.54 22.04
CA THR A 80 -5.77 -3.29 22.01
C THR A 80 -5.03 -4.53 21.55
N ALA A 81 -3.97 -4.32 20.78
CA ALA A 81 -3.02 -5.33 20.35
C ALA A 81 -1.62 -4.73 20.35
N PHE A 82 -0.64 -5.51 19.94
CA PHE A 82 0.71 -5.04 19.61
C PHE A 82 1.24 -5.78 18.39
N VAL A 83 2.19 -5.16 17.70
CA VAL A 83 2.88 -5.79 16.57
C VAL A 83 3.72 -6.95 17.10
N ASN A 84 3.44 -8.18 16.66
CA ASN A 84 4.15 -9.39 17.05
C ASN A 84 4.94 -10.04 15.91
N GLY A 85 4.84 -9.49 14.68
CA GLY A 85 5.61 -9.95 13.53
C GLY A 85 5.69 -8.89 12.46
N LYS A 86 6.83 -8.86 11.74
CA LYS A 86 7.13 -7.96 10.62
C LYS A 86 7.66 -8.78 9.45
N TYR A 87 7.01 -8.70 8.30
CA TYR A 87 7.32 -9.53 7.13
C TYR A 87 7.35 -8.67 5.86
N LEU A 88 8.42 -8.83 5.07
CA LEU A 88 8.50 -8.32 3.70
C LEU A 88 8.12 -9.44 2.73
N ASN A 89 7.32 -9.10 1.72
CA ASN A 89 6.80 -10.06 0.75
C ASN A 89 6.29 -11.35 1.40
N PRO A 90 5.35 -11.27 2.38
CA PRO A 90 4.89 -12.44 3.10
C PRO A 90 4.19 -13.42 2.16
N ALA A 91 4.41 -14.71 2.33
CA ALA A 91 3.51 -15.71 1.77
C ALA A 91 2.16 -15.62 2.49
N TRP A 92 1.08 -15.95 1.79
CA TRP A 92 -0.25 -15.92 2.35
C TRP A 92 -0.90 -17.30 2.31
N SER A 93 -1.32 -17.79 3.46
CA SER A 93 -2.17 -18.98 3.57
C SER A 93 -3.57 -18.49 3.93
N PRO A 94 -4.62 -18.81 3.13
CA PRO A 94 -5.97 -18.40 3.44
C PRO A 94 -6.40 -18.92 4.81
N PRO A 95 -6.88 -18.05 5.74
CA PRO A 95 -7.54 -18.47 6.97
C PRO A 95 -8.71 -19.42 6.70
N SER A 96 -9.11 -20.20 7.71
CA SER A 96 -10.12 -21.26 7.55
C SER A 96 -11.50 -20.75 7.11
N ASP A 97 -11.89 -19.55 7.57
CA ASP A 97 -13.14 -18.89 7.17
C ASP A 97 -13.11 -18.44 5.69
N ILE A 98 -11.98 -17.87 5.25
CA ILE A 98 -11.80 -17.47 3.83
C ILE A 98 -11.77 -18.72 2.92
N ARG A 99 -11.11 -19.78 3.36
CA ARG A 99 -11.05 -21.05 2.62
C ARG A 99 -12.43 -21.71 2.52
N ARG A 100 -13.23 -21.65 3.58
CA ARG A 100 -14.62 -22.13 3.57
C ARG A 100 -15.48 -21.36 2.59
N ASP A 101 -15.32 -20.01 2.55
CA ASP A 101 -16.07 -19.14 1.63
C ASP A 101 -15.59 -19.30 0.18
N ASN A 102 -14.34 -19.75 -0.03
CA ASN A 102 -13.73 -19.89 -1.35
C ASN A 102 -12.79 -21.09 -1.42
N PRO A 103 -13.32 -22.34 -1.58
CA PRO A 103 -12.54 -23.58 -1.53
C PRO A 103 -11.48 -23.72 -2.63
N GLU A 104 -11.64 -23.02 -3.76
CA GLU A 104 -10.73 -23.07 -4.91
C GLU A 104 -9.41 -22.31 -4.68
N LEU A 105 -9.30 -21.58 -3.56
CA LEU A 105 -8.06 -20.86 -3.25
C LEU A 105 -6.91 -21.85 -3.02
N PRO A 106 -5.70 -21.53 -3.54
CA PRO A 106 -4.51 -22.33 -3.29
C PRO A 106 -4.20 -22.38 -1.80
N GLY A 107 -3.57 -23.46 -1.32
CA GLY A 107 -3.17 -23.60 0.07
C GLY A 107 -2.22 -22.50 0.55
N VAL A 108 -1.35 -22.04 -0.35
CA VAL A 108 -0.41 -20.93 -0.12
C VAL A 108 -0.28 -20.10 -1.40
N VAL A 109 -0.30 -18.77 -1.28
CA VAL A 109 0.09 -17.85 -2.33
C VAL A 109 1.48 -17.30 -1.98
N PRO A 110 2.49 -17.51 -2.84
CA PRO A 110 3.86 -17.06 -2.56
C PRO A 110 3.95 -15.53 -2.36
N GLY A 111 4.93 -15.11 -1.56
CA GLY A 111 5.30 -13.69 -1.43
C GLY A 111 5.76 -13.11 -2.77
N GLY A 112 5.42 -11.85 -3.03
CA GLY A 112 5.74 -11.18 -4.29
C GLY A 112 4.84 -11.57 -5.47
N SER A 113 3.94 -12.56 -5.33
CA SER A 113 2.96 -12.89 -6.37
C SER A 113 1.96 -11.72 -6.55
N PRO A 114 1.60 -11.35 -7.80
CA PRO A 114 0.56 -10.34 -8.05
C PRO A 114 -0.83 -10.77 -7.55
N HIS A 115 -1.03 -12.06 -7.26
CA HIS A 115 -2.26 -12.60 -6.70
C HIS A 115 -2.26 -12.63 -5.16
N ASN A 116 -1.15 -12.24 -4.52
CA ASN A 116 -1.05 -12.28 -3.06
C ASN A 116 -1.78 -11.08 -2.43
N PRO A 117 -2.85 -11.31 -1.64
CA PRO A 117 -3.63 -10.23 -1.04
C PRO A 117 -2.87 -9.44 0.05
N MET A 118 -1.73 -9.97 0.55
CA MET A 118 -0.94 -9.29 1.58
C MET A 118 -0.09 -8.14 1.05
N GLY A 119 0.07 -8.04 -0.28
CA GLY A 119 0.92 -7.01 -0.88
C GLY A 119 2.41 -7.20 -0.53
N VAL A 120 3.12 -6.08 -0.38
CA VAL A 120 4.60 -6.06 -0.26
C VAL A 120 5.11 -6.21 1.19
N ALA A 121 4.27 -5.95 2.20
CA ALA A 121 4.66 -6.07 3.60
C ALA A 121 3.46 -6.34 4.49
N ALA A 122 3.72 -6.94 5.67
CA ALA A 122 2.71 -7.17 6.69
C ALA A 122 3.29 -7.02 8.11
N LEU A 123 2.44 -6.52 9.00
CA LEU A 123 2.63 -6.42 10.44
C LEU A 123 1.55 -7.29 11.08
N THR A 124 1.90 -8.43 11.65
CA THR A 124 0.94 -9.27 12.38
C THR A 124 0.67 -8.71 13.76
N LEU A 125 -0.55 -8.91 14.27
CA LEU A 125 -1.01 -8.38 15.54
C LEU A 125 -1.24 -9.49 16.55
N SER A 126 -0.98 -9.19 17.82
CA SER A 126 -1.29 -10.08 18.94
C SER A 126 -2.81 -10.24 19.11
N GLY A 127 -3.22 -11.33 19.74
CA GLY A 127 -4.62 -11.54 20.14
C GLY A 127 -5.55 -12.07 19.06
N GLY A 128 -5.02 -12.46 17.88
CA GLY A 128 -5.81 -13.04 16.80
C GLY A 128 -5.04 -13.22 15.52
N GLU A 129 -5.73 -13.59 14.45
CA GLU A 129 -5.16 -13.76 13.10
C GLU A 129 -5.25 -12.46 12.30
N TYR A 130 -5.08 -11.29 12.95
CA TYR A 130 -5.15 -9.99 12.30
C TYR A 130 -3.79 -9.47 11.89
N ALA A 131 -3.77 -8.71 10.82
CA ALA A 131 -2.58 -8.02 10.32
C ALA A 131 -2.93 -6.65 9.75
N ILE A 132 -1.93 -5.75 9.76
CA ILE A 132 -1.89 -4.55 8.93
C ILE A 132 -0.98 -4.90 7.75
N HIS A 133 -1.47 -4.79 6.51
CA HIS A 133 -0.71 -5.28 5.36
C HIS A 133 -0.99 -4.47 4.09
N GLY A 134 -0.14 -4.61 3.10
CA GLY A 134 -0.36 -4.08 1.77
C GLY A 134 -1.53 -4.73 1.04
N THR A 135 -1.65 -4.54 -0.24
CA THR A 135 -2.73 -5.15 -1.00
C THR A 135 -2.37 -5.34 -2.47
N ASN A 136 -2.96 -6.35 -3.11
CA ASN A 136 -3.02 -6.47 -4.56
C ASN A 136 -4.29 -5.85 -5.17
N ARG A 137 -5.12 -5.20 -4.33
CA ARG A 137 -6.37 -4.54 -4.71
C ARG A 137 -6.42 -3.12 -4.14
N PRO A 138 -5.67 -2.16 -4.72
CA PRO A 138 -5.59 -0.79 -4.20
C PRO A 138 -6.96 -0.09 -4.18
N GLU A 139 -7.89 -0.44 -5.05
CA GLU A 139 -9.27 0.07 -5.08
C GLU A 139 -10.10 -0.31 -3.84
N SER A 140 -9.63 -1.27 -3.04
CA SER A 140 -10.27 -1.69 -1.78
C SER A 140 -9.96 -0.76 -0.60
N ILE A 141 -9.00 0.15 -0.74
CA ILE A 141 -8.65 1.12 0.30
C ILE A 141 -9.77 2.15 0.47
N GLY A 142 -10.10 2.47 1.71
CA GLY A 142 -11.25 3.32 2.05
C GLY A 142 -12.57 2.55 2.17
N GLY A 143 -12.57 1.22 1.97
CA GLY A 143 -13.75 0.36 2.04
C GLY A 143 -13.85 -0.52 3.30
N PHE A 144 -15.03 -1.10 3.50
CA PHE A 144 -15.31 -2.17 4.46
C PHE A 144 -15.24 -3.51 3.73
N VAL A 145 -14.05 -4.11 3.63
CA VAL A 145 -13.77 -5.13 2.61
C VAL A 145 -13.07 -6.39 3.12
N SER A 146 -12.52 -6.39 4.34
CA SER A 146 -11.71 -7.48 4.86
C SER A 146 -12.48 -8.39 5.84
N HIS A 147 -11.83 -9.46 6.28
CA HIS A 147 -12.27 -10.32 7.39
C HIS A 147 -11.68 -9.88 8.73
N GLY A 148 -11.35 -8.59 8.90
CA GLY A 148 -10.80 -8.01 10.12
C GLY A 148 -9.39 -7.44 9.98
N CYS A 149 -8.60 -7.88 9.01
CA CYS A 149 -7.30 -7.28 8.70
C CYS A 149 -7.43 -5.83 8.20
N ILE A 150 -6.36 -5.07 8.33
CA ILE A 150 -6.28 -3.68 7.91
C ILE A 150 -5.43 -3.61 6.65
N ARG A 151 -6.04 -3.21 5.53
CA ARG A 151 -5.38 -3.08 4.23
C ARG A 151 -4.85 -1.67 4.04
N MET A 152 -3.65 -1.55 3.52
CA MET A 152 -3.00 -0.29 3.15
C MET A 152 -2.56 -0.31 1.69
N TYR A 153 -2.35 0.86 1.10
CA TYR A 153 -1.55 0.94 -0.13
C TYR A 153 -0.16 0.36 0.13
N ASN A 154 0.47 -0.20 -0.90
CA ASN A 154 1.79 -0.83 -0.75
C ASN A 154 2.87 0.17 -0.34
N GLU A 155 2.78 1.39 -0.82
CA GLU A 155 3.66 2.50 -0.45
C GLU A 155 3.48 2.89 1.03
N ASP A 156 2.23 2.96 1.49
CA ASP A 156 1.90 3.34 2.87
C ASP A 156 2.32 2.27 3.88
N ILE A 157 2.11 0.98 3.58
CA ILE A 157 2.59 -0.08 4.48
C ILE A 157 4.12 -0.14 4.50
N THR A 158 4.80 0.17 3.40
CA THR A 158 6.26 0.24 3.35
C THR A 158 6.79 1.36 4.25
N ASP A 159 6.15 2.55 4.21
CA ASP A 159 6.48 3.65 5.10
C ASP A 159 6.22 3.30 6.56
N LEU A 160 5.04 2.78 6.89
CA LEU A 160 4.68 2.37 8.26
C LEU A 160 5.61 1.27 8.78
N TYR A 161 5.96 0.28 7.94
CA TYR A 161 6.87 -0.82 8.28
C TYR A 161 8.25 -0.31 8.73
N GLY A 162 8.75 0.75 8.10
CA GLY A 162 10.02 1.39 8.48
C GLY A 162 9.98 2.16 9.81
N ARG A 163 8.78 2.47 10.32
CA ARG A 163 8.58 3.29 11.53
C ARG A 163 8.27 2.49 12.78
N VAL A 164 7.80 1.25 12.63
CA VAL A 164 7.32 0.43 13.74
C VAL A 164 8.27 -0.71 14.06
N ASP A 165 8.27 -1.12 15.33
CA ASP A 165 9.04 -2.25 15.83
C ASP A 165 8.12 -3.30 16.45
N TYR A 166 8.70 -4.45 16.84
CA TYR A 166 8.01 -5.42 17.69
C TYR A 166 7.50 -4.72 18.96
N HIS A 167 6.33 -5.14 19.43
CA HIS A 167 5.62 -4.57 20.57
C HIS A 167 5.10 -3.13 20.37
N THR A 168 5.18 -2.55 19.15
CA THR A 168 4.46 -1.30 18.85
C THR A 168 2.99 -1.43 19.24
N PRO A 169 2.46 -0.54 20.12
CA PRO A 169 1.06 -0.59 20.55
C PRO A 169 0.09 -0.30 19.41
N VAL A 170 -0.98 -1.06 19.35
CA VAL A 170 -2.07 -0.90 18.37
C VAL A 170 -3.39 -0.79 19.10
N VAL A 171 -4.15 0.25 18.83
CA VAL A 171 -5.49 0.47 19.37
C VAL A 171 -6.47 0.51 18.20
N VAL A 172 -7.51 -0.30 18.27
CA VAL A 172 -8.57 -0.33 17.25
C VAL A 172 -9.87 0.15 17.88
N THR A 173 -10.49 1.13 17.28
CA THR A 173 -11.77 1.71 17.69
C THR A 173 -12.77 1.68 16.55
N ASN A 174 -14.03 1.54 16.90
CA ASN A 174 -15.15 1.67 15.96
C ASN A 174 -15.62 3.11 15.85
#